data_9c0f900cc514217ca692fcfe9a4690e7
#
_entry.id   9c0f900cc514217ca692fcfe9a4690e7
#
_cell.length_a   1.000
_cell.length_b   1.000
_cell.length_c   1.000
_cell.angle_alpha   90.00
_cell.angle_beta   90.00
_cell.angle_gamma   90.00
#
_symmetry.space_group_name_H-M   'P 1'
#
loop_
_entity.id
_entity.type
_entity.pdbx_description
1 polymer ?
#
loop_
_entity_poly.entity_id
_entity_poly.type
_entity_poly.pdbx_seq_one_letter_code
_entity_poly.pdbx_strand_id
1 'polypeptide(L)'
;MKREKTKMTQKQNTLTKTGIVALLACICCILWGSAIPLIKTGYRLMQVDSADTASQIVFAGVRFTLAGILVLIFASIREKKVMIPDKEILKYAVPVCLAQTVGQYFFFYIGVAHTSGVKGGIITGLGNFIAILMSCLIFRNERMTGRKIAGCVLGFAGVVVINLMGNSLDMGFKLTGEGFILIAQLSYGISTVLINLFSRKVSPVVLSGTQFAMGGIVLTLIGVGMGGHLGNVTVGGVAIIFYLAMVSAVAYTLWSVLLAWNDVSKV
;
A
#
# COMPACT_ATOMS: atom_id res chain seq x y z
N MET A 1 2.08 -35.52 2.41
CA MET A 1 0.96 -35.10 1.54
C MET A 1 -0.39 -34.95 2.28
N LYS A 2 -0.94 -35.95 2.99
CA LYS A 2 -2.23 -35.82 3.70
C LYS A 2 -2.18 -34.78 4.84
N ARG A 3 -1.12 -34.74 5.67
CA ARG A 3 -0.92 -33.77 6.77
C ARG A 3 -0.72 -32.33 6.25
N GLU A 4 -0.11 -32.11 5.09
CA GLU A 4 0.05 -30.77 4.52
C GLU A 4 -1.27 -30.23 3.97
N LYS A 5 -2.05 -31.07 3.26
CA LYS A 5 -3.40 -30.71 2.81
C LYS A 5 -4.31 -30.34 3.99
N THR A 6 -4.26 -31.11 5.08
CA THR A 6 -5.05 -30.81 6.28
C THR A 6 -4.63 -29.48 6.93
N LYS A 7 -3.31 -29.18 7.02
CA LYS A 7 -2.80 -27.92 7.55
C LYS A 7 -3.16 -26.73 6.65
N MET A 8 -3.13 -26.88 5.33
CA MET A 8 -3.54 -25.85 4.38
C MET A 8 -5.04 -25.56 4.51
N THR A 9 -5.89 -26.58 4.58
CA THR A 9 -7.35 -26.41 4.75
C THR A 9 -7.70 -25.75 6.09
N GLN A 10 -7.01 -26.11 7.17
CA GLN A 10 -7.22 -25.53 8.49
C GLN A 10 -6.75 -24.05 8.54
N LYS A 11 -5.64 -23.71 7.90
CA LYS A 11 -5.15 -22.34 7.77
C LYS A 11 -6.08 -21.49 6.91
N GLN A 12 -6.61 -22.03 5.83
CA GLN A 12 -7.61 -21.41 4.98
C GLN A 12 -8.86 -21.05 5.78
N ASN A 13 -9.43 -22.02 6.53
CA ASN A 13 -10.59 -21.80 7.38
C ASN A 13 -10.36 -20.72 8.45
N THR A 14 -9.14 -20.54 8.93
CA THR A 14 -8.81 -19.51 9.93
C THR A 14 -8.75 -18.13 9.31
N LEU A 15 -8.06 -17.96 8.18
CA LEU A 15 -7.87 -16.66 7.51
C LEU A 15 -9.13 -16.15 6.79
N THR A 16 -10.20 -16.94 6.70
CA THR A 16 -11.48 -16.54 6.12
C THR A 16 -12.55 -16.20 7.15
N LYS A 17 -12.27 -16.42 8.46
CA LYS A 17 -13.20 -16.04 9.55
C LYS A 17 -13.26 -14.52 9.66
N THR A 18 -14.45 -13.95 9.62
CA THR A 18 -14.68 -12.49 9.63
C THR A 18 -13.99 -11.78 10.78
N GLY A 19 -14.06 -12.31 12.00
CA GLY A 19 -13.39 -11.71 13.15
C GLY A 19 -11.86 -11.70 13.04
N ILE A 20 -11.26 -12.73 12.44
CA ILE A 20 -9.81 -12.79 12.23
C ILE A 20 -9.40 -11.83 11.10
N VAL A 21 -10.17 -11.79 10.02
CA VAL A 21 -9.93 -10.82 8.93
C VAL A 21 -9.99 -9.41 9.46
N ALA A 22 -11.03 -9.07 10.23
CA ALA A 22 -11.18 -7.74 10.83
C ALA A 22 -10.01 -7.40 11.78
N LEU A 23 -9.62 -8.33 12.66
CA LEU A 23 -8.50 -8.12 13.57
C LEU A 23 -7.19 -7.86 12.81
N LEU A 24 -6.88 -8.67 11.81
CA LEU A 24 -5.65 -8.54 11.03
C LEU A 24 -5.67 -7.28 10.16
N ALA A 25 -6.81 -6.90 9.58
CA ALA A 25 -6.99 -5.65 8.87
C ALA A 25 -6.80 -4.44 9.81
N CYS A 26 -7.36 -4.48 11.03
CA CYS A 26 -7.12 -3.45 12.03
C CYS A 26 -5.63 -3.31 12.39
N ILE A 27 -4.91 -4.41 12.52
CA ILE A 27 -3.45 -4.37 12.75
C ILE A 27 -2.75 -3.65 11.58
N CYS A 28 -3.09 -3.95 10.33
CA CYS A 28 -2.55 -3.26 9.17
C CYS A 28 -2.85 -1.75 9.23
N CYS A 29 -4.09 -1.37 9.55
CA CYS A 29 -4.50 0.04 9.67
C CYS A 29 -3.74 0.77 10.79
N ILE A 30 -3.53 0.15 11.95
CA ILE A 30 -2.74 0.71 13.05
C ILE A 30 -1.29 0.93 12.61
N LEU A 31 -0.69 -0.05 11.95
CA LEU A 31 0.67 0.05 11.42
C LEU A 31 0.78 1.19 10.40
N TRP A 32 -0.14 1.30 9.44
CA TRP A 32 -0.15 2.41 8.48
C TRP A 32 -0.42 3.77 9.15
N GLY A 33 -1.31 3.82 10.15
CA GLY A 33 -1.56 5.02 10.94
C GLY A 33 -0.33 5.51 11.68
N SER A 34 0.49 4.60 12.23
CA SER A 34 1.74 4.93 12.90
C SER A 34 2.81 5.49 11.94
N ALA A 35 2.73 5.13 10.66
CA ALA A 35 3.73 5.55 9.68
C ALA A 35 3.71 7.05 9.40
N ILE A 36 2.53 7.70 9.39
CA ILE A 36 2.39 9.10 8.99
C ILE A 36 3.20 10.05 9.90
N PRO A 37 3.09 10.01 11.24
CA PRO A 37 3.91 10.84 12.12
C PRO A 37 5.41 10.57 11.98
N LEU A 38 5.78 9.30 11.79
CA LEU A 38 7.17 8.89 11.68
C LEU A 38 7.81 9.26 10.34
N ILE A 39 7.03 9.28 9.24
CA ILE A 39 7.48 9.83 7.96
C ILE A 39 7.86 11.31 8.13
N LYS A 40 6.99 12.13 8.76
CA LYS A 40 7.28 13.54 9.03
C LYS A 40 8.51 13.72 9.93
N THR A 41 8.68 12.87 10.93
CA THR A 41 9.87 12.89 11.80
C THR A 41 11.12 12.48 11.00
N GLY A 42 11.03 11.48 10.12
CA GLY A 42 12.10 11.07 9.22
C GLY A 42 12.53 12.22 8.29
N TYR A 43 11.58 12.92 7.68
CA TYR A 43 11.87 14.10 6.86
C TYR A 43 12.66 15.16 7.65
N ARG A 44 12.19 15.50 8.86
CA ARG A 44 12.89 16.47 9.72
C ARG A 44 14.30 16.05 10.07
N LEU A 45 14.51 14.78 10.45
CA LEU A 45 15.83 14.26 10.83
C LEU A 45 16.80 14.16 9.66
N MET A 46 16.29 13.96 8.46
CA MET A 46 17.07 13.85 7.23
C MET A 46 17.08 15.15 6.41
N GLN A 47 16.53 16.24 6.98
CA GLN A 47 16.45 17.56 6.33
C GLN A 47 15.82 17.51 4.93
N VAL A 48 14.80 16.65 4.77
CA VAL A 48 13.96 16.62 3.57
C VAL A 48 12.86 17.67 3.75
N ASP A 49 12.88 18.69 2.88
CA ASP A 49 11.86 19.74 2.92
C ASP A 49 10.47 19.19 2.58
N SER A 50 9.46 19.74 3.22
CA SER A 50 8.06 19.38 2.94
C SER A 50 7.59 19.80 1.54
N ALA A 51 8.24 20.77 0.91
CA ALA A 51 8.01 21.20 -0.47
C ALA A 51 8.85 20.40 -1.49
N ASP A 52 9.87 19.65 -1.05
CA ASP A 52 10.74 18.87 -1.91
C ASP A 52 10.16 17.47 -2.17
N THR A 53 9.22 17.42 -3.10
CA THR A 53 8.57 16.17 -3.52
C THR A 53 9.57 15.15 -4.09
N ALA A 54 10.63 15.59 -4.76
CA ALA A 54 11.63 14.70 -5.34
C ALA A 54 12.38 13.91 -4.24
N SER A 55 12.84 14.59 -3.19
CA SER A 55 13.49 13.95 -2.03
C SER A 55 12.53 13.08 -1.21
N GLN A 56 11.24 13.45 -1.13
CA GLN A 56 10.21 12.61 -0.53
C GLN A 56 10.01 11.29 -1.30
N ILE A 57 10.06 11.34 -2.64
CA ILE A 57 10.01 10.14 -3.50
C ILE A 57 11.25 9.27 -3.28
N VAL A 58 12.45 9.85 -3.17
CA VAL A 58 13.68 9.11 -2.83
C VAL A 58 13.53 8.42 -1.47
N PHE A 59 13.06 9.13 -0.45
CA PHE A 59 12.83 8.57 0.89
C PHE A 59 11.86 7.39 0.85
N ALA A 60 10.76 7.53 0.11
CA ALA A 60 9.79 6.44 -0.08
C ALA A 60 10.42 5.27 -0.84
N GLY A 61 11.19 5.53 -1.88
CA GLY A 61 11.86 4.52 -2.68
C GLY A 61 12.83 3.68 -1.86
N VAL A 62 13.69 4.32 -1.08
CA VAL A 62 14.64 3.64 -0.17
C VAL A 62 13.87 2.78 0.85
N ARG A 63 12.83 3.34 1.47
CA ARG A 63 11.97 2.63 2.42
C ARG A 63 11.34 1.37 1.81
N PHE A 64 10.76 1.48 0.62
CA PHE A 64 10.10 0.34 -0.03
C PHE A 64 11.10 -0.69 -0.55
N THR A 65 12.26 -0.27 -1.04
CA THR A 65 13.36 -1.20 -1.39
C THR A 65 13.74 -2.04 -0.19
N LEU A 66 13.98 -1.39 0.95
CA LEU A 66 14.32 -2.09 2.19
C LEU A 66 13.19 -2.99 2.66
N ALA A 67 11.93 -2.54 2.59
CA ALA A 67 10.77 -3.36 2.93
C ALA A 67 10.70 -4.63 2.07
N GLY A 68 10.89 -4.51 0.76
CA GLY A 68 10.90 -5.64 -0.16
C GLY A 68 12.00 -6.64 0.16
N ILE A 69 13.22 -6.16 0.44
CA ILE A 69 14.36 -7.01 0.85
C ILE A 69 14.03 -7.75 2.14
N LEU A 70 13.51 -7.07 3.16
CA LEU A 70 13.13 -7.68 4.45
C LEU A 70 12.08 -8.77 4.28
N VAL A 71 11.07 -8.57 3.42
CA VAL A 71 10.05 -9.58 3.12
C VAL A 71 10.66 -10.80 2.42
N LEU A 72 11.57 -10.60 1.44
CA LEU A 72 12.24 -11.70 0.74
C LEU A 72 13.18 -12.48 1.67
N ILE A 73 13.89 -11.80 2.57
CA ILE A 73 14.72 -12.45 3.61
C ILE A 73 13.81 -13.29 4.53
N PHE A 74 12.71 -12.72 5.03
CA PHE A 74 11.75 -13.45 5.86
C PHE A 74 11.18 -14.69 5.14
N ALA A 75 10.80 -14.54 3.87
CA ALA A 75 10.33 -15.66 3.05
C ALA A 75 11.41 -16.75 2.92
N SER A 76 12.66 -16.36 2.69
CA SER A 76 13.80 -17.27 2.54
C SER A 76 14.08 -18.07 3.81
N ILE A 77 14.06 -17.40 4.96
CA ILE A 77 14.25 -18.04 6.28
C ILE A 77 13.13 -19.05 6.55
N ARG A 78 11.89 -18.65 6.29
CA ARG A 78 10.70 -19.47 6.54
C ARG A 78 10.67 -20.73 5.67
N GLU A 79 10.99 -20.61 4.40
CA GLU A 79 10.98 -21.71 3.45
C GLU A 79 12.32 -22.48 3.44
N LYS A 80 13.30 -22.07 4.27
CA LYS A 80 14.66 -22.64 4.35
C LYS A 80 15.35 -22.73 2.97
N LYS A 81 15.03 -21.81 2.08
CA LYS A 81 15.55 -21.71 0.70
C LYS A 81 15.63 -20.24 0.33
N VAL A 82 16.70 -19.85 -0.37
CA VAL A 82 16.81 -18.48 -0.89
C VAL A 82 15.70 -18.26 -1.92
N MET A 83 14.81 -17.32 -1.62
CA MET A 83 13.66 -16.97 -2.47
C MET A 83 14.08 -15.90 -3.47
N ILE A 84 14.67 -16.32 -4.57
CA ILE A 84 14.97 -15.44 -5.70
C ILE A 84 13.73 -15.41 -6.60
N PRO A 85 13.21 -14.20 -6.94
CA PRO A 85 12.08 -14.09 -7.85
C PRO A 85 12.41 -14.71 -9.21
N ASP A 86 11.63 -15.69 -9.61
CA ASP A 86 11.70 -16.31 -10.93
C ASP A 86 10.86 -15.53 -11.96
N LYS A 87 10.92 -15.97 -13.22
CA LYS A 87 10.18 -15.34 -14.33
C LYS A 87 8.66 -15.36 -14.11
N GLU A 88 8.14 -16.36 -13.42
CA GLU A 88 6.72 -16.46 -13.13
C GLU A 88 6.29 -15.40 -12.10
N ILE A 89 7.05 -15.25 -11.02
CA ILE A 89 6.80 -14.23 -10.03
C ILE A 89 6.95 -12.83 -10.63
N LEU A 90 7.98 -12.58 -11.45
CA LEU A 90 8.19 -11.30 -12.11
C LEU A 90 7.02 -10.90 -13.00
N LYS A 91 6.44 -11.85 -13.74
CA LYS A 91 5.24 -11.62 -14.57
C LYS A 91 4.08 -11.00 -13.79
N TYR A 92 3.89 -11.41 -12.53
CA TYR A 92 2.84 -10.90 -11.66
C TYR A 92 3.29 -9.71 -10.82
N ALA A 93 4.56 -9.65 -10.45
CA ALA A 93 5.10 -8.57 -9.62
C ALA A 93 5.22 -7.25 -10.38
N VAL A 94 5.56 -7.26 -11.67
CA VAL A 94 5.70 -6.04 -12.48
C VAL A 94 4.40 -5.22 -12.56
N PRO A 95 3.25 -5.77 -12.95
CA PRO A 95 1.99 -5.00 -12.95
C PRO A 95 1.60 -4.48 -11.57
N VAL A 96 1.81 -5.27 -10.50
CA VAL A 96 1.54 -4.83 -9.13
C VAL A 96 2.50 -3.71 -8.72
N CYS A 97 3.79 -3.84 -9.02
CA CYS A 97 4.82 -2.84 -8.78
C CYS A 97 4.47 -1.50 -9.45
N LEU A 98 4.09 -1.53 -10.72
CA LEU A 98 3.73 -0.32 -11.47
C LEU A 98 2.46 0.34 -10.91
N ALA A 99 1.46 -0.44 -10.53
CA ALA A 99 0.24 0.11 -9.95
C ALA A 99 0.43 0.52 -8.48
N GLN A 100 0.89 -0.36 -7.60
CA GLN A 100 0.93 -0.11 -6.15
C GLN A 100 2.09 0.79 -5.73
N THR A 101 3.32 0.47 -6.13
CA THR A 101 4.48 1.16 -5.59
C THR A 101 4.83 2.38 -6.44
N VAL A 102 4.98 2.24 -7.74
CA VAL A 102 5.39 3.35 -8.60
C VAL A 102 4.22 4.32 -8.84
N GLY A 103 3.13 3.85 -9.46
CA GLY A 103 2.01 4.71 -9.87
C GLY A 103 1.33 5.36 -8.67
N GLN A 104 0.93 4.55 -7.68
CA GLN A 104 0.24 5.09 -6.50
C GLN A 104 1.09 6.14 -5.78
N TYR A 105 2.34 5.83 -5.42
CA TYR A 105 3.14 6.74 -4.58
C TYR A 105 3.68 7.94 -5.35
N PHE A 106 4.06 7.79 -6.61
CA PHE A 106 4.48 8.92 -7.44
C PHE A 106 3.39 10.00 -7.50
N PHE A 107 2.19 9.64 -7.92
CA PHE A 107 1.08 10.59 -7.99
C PHE A 107 0.62 11.06 -6.62
N PHE A 108 0.68 10.20 -5.58
CA PHE A 108 0.29 10.56 -4.23
C PHE A 108 1.18 11.67 -3.66
N TYR A 109 2.51 11.53 -3.75
CA TYR A 109 3.41 12.53 -3.19
C TYR A 109 3.31 13.87 -3.91
N ILE A 110 3.24 13.87 -5.25
CA ILE A 110 3.04 15.10 -6.00
C ILE A 110 1.68 15.73 -5.65
N GLY A 111 0.62 14.93 -5.57
CA GLY A 111 -0.72 15.39 -5.24
C GLY A 111 -0.81 16.03 -3.86
N VAL A 112 -0.24 15.39 -2.85
CA VAL A 112 -0.25 15.90 -1.46
C VAL A 112 0.54 17.19 -1.33
N ALA A 113 1.61 17.39 -2.09
CA ALA A 113 2.37 18.63 -2.10
C ALA A 113 1.57 19.83 -2.65
N HIS A 114 0.50 19.60 -3.42
CA HIS A 114 -0.27 20.63 -4.12
C HIS A 114 -1.72 20.80 -3.60
N THR A 115 -2.12 20.06 -2.56
CA THR A 115 -3.47 20.13 -1.99
C THR A 115 -3.47 20.28 -0.47
N SER A 116 -4.62 20.67 0.10
CA SER A 116 -4.79 20.73 1.55
C SER A 116 -4.88 19.30 2.14
N GLY A 117 -4.44 19.16 3.40
CA GLY A 117 -4.52 17.88 4.12
C GLY A 117 -5.94 17.32 4.20
N VAL A 118 -6.95 18.19 4.34
CA VAL A 118 -8.38 17.83 4.41
C VAL A 118 -8.84 17.20 3.09
N LYS A 119 -8.61 17.88 1.96
CA LYS A 119 -8.98 17.37 0.64
C LYS A 119 -8.22 16.08 0.32
N GLY A 120 -6.91 16.09 0.56
CA GLY A 120 -6.08 14.90 0.38
C GLY A 120 -6.57 13.71 1.20
N GLY A 121 -6.96 13.92 2.47
CA GLY A 121 -7.53 12.90 3.34
C GLY A 121 -8.84 12.31 2.82
N ILE A 122 -9.77 13.17 2.38
CA ILE A 122 -11.06 12.73 1.82
C ILE A 122 -10.86 11.90 0.57
N ILE A 123 -10.02 12.37 -0.37
CA ILE A 123 -9.76 11.64 -1.63
C ILE A 123 -9.02 10.33 -1.36
N THR A 124 -8.07 10.33 -0.44
CA THR A 124 -7.36 9.10 -0.04
C THR A 124 -8.33 8.08 0.56
N GLY A 125 -9.31 8.51 1.34
CA GLY A 125 -10.36 7.65 1.87
C GLY A 125 -11.22 6.98 0.81
N LEU A 126 -11.30 7.52 -0.43
CA LEU A 126 -11.97 6.88 -1.55
C LEU A 126 -11.28 5.59 -2.03
N GLY A 127 -10.00 5.38 -1.72
CA GLY A 127 -9.20 4.29 -2.27
C GLY A 127 -9.83 2.91 -2.07
N ASN A 128 -10.32 2.60 -0.88
CA ASN A 128 -10.97 1.32 -0.60
C ASN A 128 -12.28 1.14 -1.39
N PHE A 129 -13.06 2.22 -1.54
CA PHE A 129 -14.31 2.17 -2.33
C PHE A 129 -14.01 1.98 -3.81
N ILE A 130 -12.98 2.67 -4.32
CA ILE A 130 -12.47 2.49 -5.68
C ILE A 130 -12.03 1.02 -5.88
N ALA A 131 -11.32 0.43 -4.93
CA ALA A 131 -10.89 -0.97 -5.02
C ALA A 131 -12.09 -1.94 -5.12
N ILE A 132 -13.14 -1.71 -4.32
CA ILE A 132 -14.38 -2.51 -4.38
C ILE A 132 -15.09 -2.32 -5.74
N LEU A 133 -15.21 -1.08 -6.21
CA LEU A 133 -15.81 -0.78 -7.51
C LEU A 133 -15.02 -1.43 -8.66
N MET A 134 -13.69 -1.32 -8.65
CA MET A 134 -12.80 -1.97 -9.61
C MET A 134 -12.99 -3.49 -9.62
N SER A 135 -13.02 -4.11 -8.43
CA SER A 135 -13.22 -5.56 -8.29
C SER A 135 -14.58 -6.02 -8.85
N CYS A 136 -15.63 -5.25 -8.59
CA CYS A 136 -17.00 -5.63 -8.98
C CYS A 136 -17.33 -5.30 -10.44
N LEU A 137 -16.95 -4.10 -10.92
CA LEU A 137 -17.43 -3.56 -12.21
C LEU A 137 -16.45 -3.81 -13.36
N ILE A 138 -15.15 -3.60 -13.12
CA ILE A 138 -14.14 -3.70 -14.17
C ILE A 138 -13.60 -5.13 -14.27
N PHE A 139 -13.08 -5.66 -13.16
CA PHE A 139 -12.49 -7.00 -13.14
C PHE A 139 -13.53 -8.11 -12.99
N ARG A 140 -14.77 -7.76 -12.58
CA ARG A 140 -15.88 -8.70 -12.39
C ARG A 140 -15.52 -9.91 -11.51
N ASN A 141 -14.58 -9.69 -10.59
CA ASN A 141 -14.09 -10.71 -9.66
C ASN A 141 -15.07 -10.95 -8.50
N GLU A 142 -15.92 -9.97 -8.22
CA GLU A 142 -16.94 -10.01 -7.19
C GLU A 142 -18.28 -9.45 -7.72
N ARG A 143 -19.37 -9.87 -7.08
CA ARG A 143 -20.69 -9.30 -7.37
C ARG A 143 -20.95 -8.05 -6.53
N MET A 144 -21.45 -6.98 -7.15
CA MET A 144 -21.94 -5.81 -6.44
C MET A 144 -23.26 -6.17 -5.75
N THR A 145 -23.37 -5.91 -4.46
CA THR A 145 -24.58 -6.15 -3.66
C THR A 145 -25.01 -4.86 -2.98
N GLY A 146 -26.29 -4.72 -2.63
CA GLY A 146 -26.80 -3.56 -1.91
C GLY A 146 -26.06 -3.30 -0.59
N ARG A 147 -25.64 -4.35 0.11
CA ARG A 147 -24.84 -4.22 1.34
C ARG A 147 -23.46 -3.59 1.08
N LYS A 148 -22.79 -3.93 -0.02
CA LYS A 148 -21.51 -3.33 -0.42
C LYS A 148 -21.69 -1.85 -0.75
N ILE A 149 -22.75 -1.50 -1.50
CA ILE A 149 -23.07 -0.10 -1.81
C ILE A 149 -23.33 0.69 -0.53
N ALA A 150 -24.19 0.18 0.36
CA ALA A 150 -24.47 0.83 1.64
C ALA A 150 -23.20 1.02 2.49
N GLY A 151 -22.35 -0.03 2.58
CA GLY A 151 -21.06 0.05 3.28
C GLY A 151 -20.13 1.10 2.69
N CYS A 152 -20.03 1.19 1.36
CA CYS A 152 -19.23 2.20 0.68
C CYS A 152 -19.75 3.61 0.97
N VAL A 153 -21.05 3.85 0.87
CA VAL A 153 -21.65 5.16 1.13
C VAL A 153 -21.45 5.60 2.59
N LEU A 154 -21.75 4.71 3.55
CA LEU A 154 -21.60 4.99 4.97
C LEU A 154 -20.12 5.21 5.35
N GLY A 155 -19.23 4.37 4.85
CA GLY A 155 -17.79 4.50 5.12
C GLY A 155 -17.23 5.79 4.52
N PHE A 156 -17.60 6.15 3.29
CA PHE A 156 -17.17 7.40 2.68
C PHE A 156 -17.74 8.63 3.45
N ALA A 157 -19.01 8.60 3.82
CA ALA A 157 -19.61 9.66 4.64
C ALA A 157 -18.85 9.85 5.96
N GLY A 158 -18.43 8.74 6.62
CA GLY A 158 -17.59 8.81 7.82
C GLY A 158 -16.24 9.49 7.58
N VAL A 159 -15.56 9.18 6.47
CA VAL A 159 -14.29 9.83 6.08
C VAL A 159 -14.50 11.33 5.86
N VAL A 160 -15.57 11.71 5.18
CA VAL A 160 -15.92 13.14 4.95
C VAL A 160 -16.16 13.85 6.27
N VAL A 161 -16.98 13.29 7.15
CA VAL A 161 -17.31 13.89 8.46
C VAL A 161 -16.05 14.13 9.29
N ILE A 162 -15.18 13.10 9.44
CA ILE A 162 -13.96 13.23 10.24
C ILE A 162 -13.02 14.31 9.67
N ASN A 163 -12.88 14.39 8.36
CA ASN A 163 -11.98 15.36 7.74
C ASN A 163 -12.55 16.79 7.75
N LEU A 164 -13.87 16.96 7.83
CA LEU A 164 -14.53 18.26 7.94
C LEU A 164 -14.60 18.80 9.36
N MET A 165 -14.46 17.94 10.37
CA MET A 165 -14.50 18.38 11.76
C MET A 165 -13.37 19.37 12.07
N GLY A 166 -13.74 20.64 12.31
CA GLY A 166 -12.79 21.71 12.63
C GLY A 166 -12.08 22.36 11.43
N ASN A 167 -12.44 21.99 10.20
CA ASN A 167 -11.84 22.54 8.98
C ASN A 167 -12.91 23.02 7.99
N SER A 168 -12.57 24.06 7.21
CA SER A 168 -13.38 24.51 6.07
C SER A 168 -12.92 23.86 4.79
N LEU A 169 -13.86 23.49 3.91
CA LEU A 169 -13.56 23.03 2.55
C LEU A 169 -13.34 24.23 1.63
N ASP A 170 -12.13 24.34 1.10
CA ASP A 170 -11.89 25.12 -0.10
C ASP A 170 -12.41 24.35 -1.32
N MET A 171 -13.38 24.90 -2.07
CA MET A 171 -14.02 24.24 -3.22
C MET A 171 -13.19 24.27 -4.51
N GLY A 172 -12.02 24.91 -4.51
CA GLY A 172 -11.12 24.92 -5.67
C GLY A 172 -10.60 23.49 -5.98
N PHE A 173 -10.49 23.14 -7.25
CA PHE A 173 -9.93 21.86 -7.72
C PHE A 173 -8.65 22.12 -8.50
N LYS A 174 -7.56 21.43 -8.11
CA LYS A 174 -6.28 21.48 -8.82
C LYS A 174 -5.96 20.10 -9.39
N LEU A 175 -5.71 20.02 -10.69
CA LEU A 175 -5.39 18.74 -11.33
C LEU A 175 -4.11 18.11 -10.75
N THR A 176 -3.08 18.93 -10.51
CA THR A 176 -1.80 18.49 -9.90
C THR A 176 -1.91 18.18 -8.41
N GLY A 177 -2.99 18.59 -7.73
CA GLY A 177 -3.29 18.28 -6.34
C GLY A 177 -4.30 17.13 -6.24
N GLU A 178 -5.58 17.49 -6.18
CA GLU A 178 -6.70 16.55 -6.02
C GLU A 178 -6.78 15.52 -7.13
N GLY A 179 -6.51 15.92 -8.38
CA GLY A 179 -6.53 15.03 -9.54
C GLY A 179 -5.45 13.96 -9.42
N PHE A 180 -4.24 14.32 -9.00
CA PHE A 180 -3.15 13.35 -8.84
C PHE A 180 -3.40 12.39 -7.67
N ILE A 181 -3.99 12.85 -6.56
CA ILE A 181 -4.39 11.94 -5.48
C ILE A 181 -5.46 10.98 -5.97
N LEU A 182 -6.40 11.42 -6.79
CA LEU A 182 -7.42 10.54 -7.37
C LEU A 182 -6.78 9.48 -8.28
N ILE A 183 -5.81 9.84 -9.14
CA ILE A 183 -5.04 8.89 -9.94
C ILE A 183 -4.30 7.89 -9.04
N ALA A 184 -3.72 8.35 -7.95
CA ALA A 184 -3.08 7.47 -6.96
C ALA A 184 -4.07 6.47 -6.37
N GLN A 185 -5.30 6.89 -6.05
CA GLN A 185 -6.32 5.99 -5.52
C GLN A 185 -6.87 5.00 -6.58
N LEU A 186 -6.94 5.41 -7.85
CA LEU A 186 -7.23 4.50 -8.95
C LEU A 186 -6.13 3.44 -9.09
N SER A 187 -4.86 3.85 -9.03
CA SER A 187 -3.71 2.93 -9.04
C SER A 187 -3.75 1.96 -7.84
N TYR A 188 -4.08 2.45 -6.65
CA TYR A 188 -4.29 1.63 -5.46
C TYR A 188 -5.42 0.61 -5.67
N GLY A 189 -6.57 1.02 -6.20
CA GLY A 189 -7.70 0.14 -6.49
C GLY A 189 -7.33 -0.97 -7.47
N ILE A 190 -6.64 -0.61 -8.58
CA ILE A 190 -6.13 -1.58 -9.56
C ILE A 190 -5.17 -2.56 -8.88
N SER A 191 -4.19 -2.07 -8.13
CA SER A 191 -3.19 -2.91 -7.46
C SER A 191 -3.82 -3.88 -6.47
N THR A 192 -4.83 -3.45 -5.72
CA THR A 192 -5.55 -4.28 -4.74
C THR A 192 -6.22 -5.47 -5.42
N VAL A 193 -6.88 -5.25 -6.56
CA VAL A 193 -7.49 -6.33 -7.34
C VAL A 193 -6.43 -7.24 -7.97
N LEU A 194 -5.35 -6.67 -8.52
CA LEU A 194 -4.24 -7.47 -9.07
C LEU A 194 -3.61 -8.36 -7.98
N ILE A 195 -3.38 -7.84 -6.79
CA ILE A 195 -2.87 -8.61 -5.65
C ILE A 195 -3.86 -9.74 -5.31
N ASN A 196 -5.15 -9.46 -5.21
CA ASN A 196 -6.16 -10.49 -4.95
C ASN A 196 -6.11 -11.61 -5.99
N LEU A 197 -6.03 -11.29 -7.28
CA LEU A 197 -6.00 -12.26 -8.38
C LEU A 197 -4.68 -13.04 -8.42
N PHE A 198 -3.56 -12.35 -8.26
CA PHE A 198 -2.23 -12.94 -8.44
C PHE A 198 -1.75 -13.70 -7.20
N SER A 199 -2.12 -13.27 -6.00
CA SER A 199 -1.81 -13.98 -4.76
C SER A 199 -2.49 -15.35 -4.63
N ARG A 200 -3.47 -15.65 -5.50
CA ARG A 200 -4.05 -16.99 -5.64
C ARG A 200 -3.20 -17.92 -6.52
N LYS A 201 -2.30 -17.36 -7.33
CA LYS A 201 -1.46 -18.10 -8.30
C LYS A 201 -0.03 -18.30 -7.80
N VAL A 202 0.50 -17.29 -7.11
CA VAL A 202 1.86 -17.29 -6.57
C VAL A 202 1.85 -16.94 -5.09
N SER A 203 2.98 -17.17 -4.40
CA SER A 203 3.09 -16.81 -2.98
C SER A 203 2.85 -15.30 -2.75
N PRO A 204 1.84 -14.91 -1.97
CA PRO A 204 1.57 -13.49 -1.70
C PRO A 204 2.74 -12.80 -0.98
N VAL A 205 3.51 -13.53 -0.18
CA VAL A 205 4.69 -13.00 0.51
C VAL A 205 5.79 -12.65 -0.48
N VAL A 206 6.13 -13.59 -1.38
CA VAL A 206 7.18 -13.36 -2.39
C VAL A 206 6.75 -12.31 -3.39
N LEU A 207 5.47 -12.31 -3.79
CA LEU A 207 4.89 -11.27 -4.66
C LEU A 207 5.05 -9.88 -4.03
N SER A 208 4.68 -9.71 -2.75
CA SER A 208 4.82 -8.45 -2.02
C SER A 208 6.28 -8.01 -1.91
N GLY A 209 7.17 -8.93 -1.52
CA GLY A 209 8.60 -8.62 -1.40
C GLY A 209 9.22 -8.18 -2.73
N THR A 210 8.93 -8.91 -3.80
CA THR A 210 9.45 -8.63 -5.13
C THR A 210 8.98 -7.29 -5.67
N GLN A 211 7.66 -7.03 -5.62
CA GLN A 211 7.10 -5.79 -6.15
C GLN A 211 7.57 -4.55 -5.36
N PHE A 212 7.78 -4.66 -4.02
CA PHE A 212 8.31 -3.56 -3.23
C PHE A 212 9.80 -3.32 -3.49
N ALA A 213 10.61 -4.36 -3.59
CA ALA A 213 12.02 -4.20 -3.92
C ALA A 213 12.20 -3.52 -5.29
N MET A 214 11.50 -4.00 -6.32
CA MET A 214 11.54 -3.42 -7.66
C MET A 214 10.98 -2.00 -7.67
N GLY A 215 9.78 -1.79 -7.11
CA GLY A 215 9.10 -0.51 -7.10
C GLY A 215 9.84 0.55 -6.29
N GLY A 216 10.45 0.16 -5.18
CA GLY A 216 11.30 1.02 -4.39
C GLY A 216 12.54 1.48 -5.15
N ILE A 217 13.22 0.57 -5.87
CA ILE A 217 14.34 0.93 -6.74
C ILE A 217 13.89 1.91 -7.83
N VAL A 218 12.79 1.63 -8.52
CA VAL A 218 12.26 2.50 -9.58
C VAL A 218 11.91 3.88 -9.02
N LEU A 219 11.22 3.97 -7.87
CA LEU A 219 10.91 5.25 -7.22
C LEU A 219 12.17 6.01 -6.84
N THR A 220 13.17 5.32 -6.28
CA THR A 220 14.45 5.96 -5.95
C THR A 220 15.11 6.55 -7.19
N LEU A 221 15.15 5.81 -8.29
CA LEU A 221 15.71 6.30 -9.56
C LEU A 221 14.92 7.49 -10.12
N ILE A 222 13.59 7.45 -10.07
CA ILE A 222 12.74 8.57 -10.48
C ILE A 222 13.02 9.79 -9.61
N GLY A 223 13.01 9.64 -8.28
CA GLY A 223 13.24 10.75 -7.36
C GLY A 223 14.62 11.39 -7.54
N VAL A 224 15.68 10.57 -7.69
CA VAL A 224 17.04 11.06 -7.99
C VAL A 224 17.08 11.76 -9.36
N GLY A 225 16.42 11.20 -10.38
CA GLY A 225 16.31 11.82 -11.70
C GLY A 225 15.57 13.16 -11.69
N MET A 226 14.68 13.38 -10.72
CA MET A 226 14.02 14.67 -10.47
C MET A 226 14.87 15.65 -9.63
N GLY A 227 16.10 15.29 -9.27
CA GLY A 227 16.99 16.09 -8.44
C GLY A 227 16.86 15.85 -6.92
N GLY A 228 16.04 14.88 -6.52
CA GLY A 228 15.85 14.53 -5.12
C GLY A 228 17.07 13.84 -4.51
N HIS A 229 17.27 14.07 -3.23
CA HIS A 229 18.35 13.48 -2.44
C HIS A 229 17.93 13.31 -0.99
N LEU A 230 18.60 12.41 -0.26
CA LEU A 230 18.52 12.38 1.18
C LEU A 230 19.57 13.34 1.73
N GLY A 231 19.15 14.39 2.45
CA GLY A 231 20.04 15.41 2.98
C GLY A 231 21.02 14.84 4.01
N ASN A 232 20.82 15.06 5.29
CA ASN A 232 21.67 14.49 6.34
C ASN A 232 21.22 13.07 6.71
N VAL A 233 22.10 12.09 6.49
CA VAL A 233 21.87 10.71 6.93
C VAL A 233 22.26 10.59 8.40
N THR A 234 21.29 10.78 9.30
CA THR A 234 21.49 10.64 10.74
C THR A 234 21.13 9.24 11.22
N VAL A 235 21.71 8.79 12.34
CA VAL A 235 21.36 7.49 12.96
C VAL A 235 19.86 7.40 13.25
N GLY A 236 19.25 8.48 13.75
CA GLY A 236 17.81 8.55 14.00
C GLY A 236 16.99 8.43 12.71
N GLY A 237 17.42 9.10 11.63
CA GLY A 237 16.77 9.01 10.32
C GLY A 237 16.83 7.60 9.74
N VAL A 238 17.98 6.93 9.83
CA VAL A 238 18.15 5.53 9.41
C VAL A 238 17.25 4.59 10.23
N ALA A 239 17.20 4.78 11.56
CA ALA A 239 16.34 3.98 12.42
C ALA A 239 14.84 4.14 12.05
N ILE A 240 14.41 5.37 11.71
CA ILE A 240 13.04 5.62 11.24
C ILE A 240 12.78 4.96 9.89
N ILE A 241 13.69 5.07 8.92
CA ILE A 241 13.55 4.37 7.62
C ILE A 241 13.40 2.86 7.85
N PHE A 242 14.24 2.28 8.71
CA PHE A 242 14.16 0.86 9.03
C PHE A 242 12.82 0.47 9.67
N TYR A 243 12.35 1.24 10.66
CA TYR A 243 11.03 1.04 11.26
C TYR A 243 9.92 1.13 10.22
N LEU A 244 9.93 2.15 9.38
CA LEU A 244 8.94 2.34 8.32
C LEU A 244 8.99 1.24 7.26
N ALA A 245 10.18 0.71 6.97
CA ALA A 245 10.35 -0.46 6.11
C ALA A 245 9.74 -1.71 6.75
N MET A 246 9.95 -1.93 8.06
CA MET A 246 9.31 -3.02 8.82
C MET A 246 7.78 -2.89 8.82
N VAL A 247 7.25 -1.70 9.07
CA VAL A 247 5.80 -1.44 8.99
C VAL A 247 5.26 -1.78 7.60
N SER A 248 5.95 -1.33 6.55
CA SER A 248 5.54 -1.63 5.17
C SER A 248 5.64 -3.14 4.88
N ALA A 249 6.73 -3.79 5.26
CA ALA A 249 6.94 -5.22 5.06
C ALA A 249 5.83 -6.05 5.73
N VAL A 250 5.50 -5.77 6.98
CA VAL A 250 4.50 -6.51 7.75
C VAL A 250 3.09 -6.22 7.24
N ALA A 251 2.69 -4.93 7.18
CA ALA A 251 1.31 -4.55 6.86
C ALA A 251 0.92 -4.97 5.44
N TYR A 252 1.73 -4.66 4.43
CA TYR A 252 1.37 -5.01 3.05
C TYR A 252 1.49 -6.51 2.76
N THR A 253 2.43 -7.22 3.38
CA THR A 253 2.49 -8.68 3.24
C THR A 253 1.26 -9.33 3.87
N LEU A 254 0.88 -8.89 5.08
CA LEU A 254 -0.33 -9.38 5.75
C LEU A 254 -1.58 -9.07 4.93
N TRP A 255 -1.69 -7.85 4.39
CA TRP A 255 -2.77 -7.44 3.49
C TRP A 255 -2.86 -8.31 2.24
N SER A 256 -1.72 -8.59 1.59
CA SER A 256 -1.67 -9.48 0.43
C SER A 256 -2.08 -10.92 0.78
N VAL A 257 -1.71 -11.41 1.97
CA VAL A 257 -2.15 -12.72 2.46
C VAL A 257 -3.66 -12.73 2.71
N LEU A 258 -4.23 -11.67 3.28
CA LEU A 258 -5.69 -11.57 3.46
C LEU A 258 -6.41 -11.56 2.11
N LEU A 259 -5.94 -10.78 1.15
CA LEU A 259 -6.48 -10.72 -0.22
C LEU A 259 -6.35 -12.04 -0.98
N ALA A 260 -5.37 -12.88 -0.67
CA ALA A 260 -5.24 -14.20 -1.28
C ALA A 260 -6.40 -15.14 -0.94
N TRP A 261 -7.02 -14.96 0.23
CA TRP A 261 -8.05 -15.86 0.78
C TRP A 261 -9.43 -15.24 0.91
N ASN A 262 -9.56 -13.94 0.71
CA ASN A 262 -10.82 -13.21 0.86
C ASN A 262 -11.08 -12.33 -0.36
N ASP A 263 -12.33 -11.95 -0.52
CA ASP A 263 -12.73 -10.95 -1.50
C ASP A 263 -12.20 -9.57 -1.08
N VAL A 264 -11.96 -8.69 -2.06
CA VAL A 264 -11.48 -7.31 -1.82
C VAL A 264 -12.43 -6.56 -0.88
N SER A 265 -13.73 -6.76 -1.07
CA SER A 265 -14.77 -6.12 -0.25
C SER A 265 -14.90 -6.66 1.19
N LYS A 266 -14.17 -7.71 1.54
CA LYS A 266 -14.17 -8.30 2.89
C LYS A 266 -12.96 -7.87 3.71
N VAL A 267 -11.89 -7.47 3.04
CA VAL A 267 -10.64 -6.99 3.65
C VAL A 267 -10.65 -5.48 3.76
#